data_a276587252623158b9d233784dac5fd0
#
_entry.id   a276587252623158b9d233784dac5fd0
#
_cell.length_a   1.000
_cell.length_b   1.000
_cell.length_c   1.000
_cell.angle_alpha   90.00
_cell.angle_beta   90.00
_cell.angle_gamma   90.00
#
_symmetry.space_group_name_H-M   'P 1'
#
loop_
_entity.id
_entity.type
_entity.pdbx_description
1 polymer ?
#
loop_
_entity_poly.entity_id
_entity_poly.type
_entity_poly.pdbx_seq_one_letter_code
_entity_poly.pdbx_strand_id
1 'polypeptide(L)'
;KFSSVFSPEDIIGAYAIHDWDWGSNSVGNLLPENEAVLIAVKTTPGQPLFIPKTERDIYDGKYFATLLYASEDSLTFVYAREETVAKGYTVHYVGLNTDPNLLKLFEESKGNELPGLSLDTPVGWASDKLLVAIRDNGKFLDARSKKDWWE
;
A
#
# COMPACT_ATOMS: atom_id res chain seq x y z
N LYS A 1 2.60 2.66 -11.40
CA LYS A 1 1.17 2.33 -11.63
C LYS A 1 0.91 0.86 -11.25
N PHE A 2 -0.34 0.54 -10.88
CA PHE A 2 -0.71 -0.84 -10.48
C PHE A 2 -0.51 -1.86 -11.58
N SER A 3 -0.66 -1.48 -12.84
CA SER A 3 -0.41 -2.35 -13.99
C SER A 3 1.02 -2.91 -14.08
N SER A 4 1.95 -2.37 -13.31
CA SER A 4 3.31 -2.93 -13.20
C SER A 4 3.41 -4.16 -12.30
N VAL A 5 2.41 -4.41 -11.46
CA VAL A 5 2.41 -5.49 -10.46
C VAL A 5 1.15 -6.35 -10.49
N PHE A 6 0.02 -5.83 -11.01
CA PHE A 6 -1.27 -6.52 -11.12
C PHE A 6 -1.91 -6.31 -12.49
N SER A 7 -2.88 -7.14 -12.85
CA SER A 7 -3.76 -6.91 -13.99
C SER A 7 -5.09 -6.33 -13.53
N PRO A 8 -5.68 -5.36 -14.26
CA PRO A 8 -7.04 -4.88 -13.96
C PRO A 8 -8.10 -5.98 -13.99
N GLU A 9 -7.83 -7.06 -14.74
CA GLU A 9 -8.71 -8.23 -14.83
C GLU A 9 -8.72 -9.07 -13.55
N ASP A 10 -7.70 -8.92 -12.70
CA ASP A 10 -7.61 -9.61 -11.42
C ASP A 10 -8.41 -8.92 -10.30
N ILE A 11 -9.04 -7.78 -10.58
CA ILE A 11 -9.93 -7.11 -9.61
C ILE A 11 -11.19 -7.98 -9.43
N ILE A 12 -11.33 -8.56 -8.24
CA ILE A 12 -12.44 -9.46 -7.89
C ILE A 12 -13.47 -8.85 -6.93
N GLY A 13 -13.21 -7.65 -6.46
CA GLY A 13 -14.12 -6.93 -5.56
C GLY A 13 -13.70 -5.50 -5.32
N ALA A 14 -14.67 -4.70 -4.91
CA ALA A 14 -14.46 -3.32 -4.46
C ALA A 14 -15.23 -3.12 -3.16
N TYR A 15 -14.63 -2.45 -2.19
CA TYR A 15 -15.16 -2.30 -0.85
C TYR A 15 -15.09 -0.84 -0.42
N ALA A 16 -16.08 -0.42 0.34
CA ALA A 16 -16.08 0.88 1.00
C ALA A 16 -15.02 0.92 2.12
N ILE A 17 -14.51 2.11 2.40
CA ILE A 17 -13.52 2.34 3.45
C ILE A 17 -14.21 3.04 4.62
N HIS A 18 -13.97 2.54 5.83
CA HIS A 18 -14.33 3.21 7.07
C HIS A 18 -13.14 4.01 7.59
N ASP A 19 -13.43 5.15 8.20
CA ASP A 19 -12.43 5.87 8.99
C ASP A 19 -12.12 5.08 10.28
N TRP A 20 -11.05 5.47 10.95
CA TRP A 20 -10.68 4.92 12.25
C TRP A 20 -10.97 5.95 13.33
N ASP A 21 -11.81 5.60 14.29
CA ASP A 21 -12.06 6.44 15.45
C ASP A 21 -10.96 6.22 16.51
N TRP A 22 -10.02 7.13 16.56
CA TRP A 22 -8.92 7.10 17.50
C TRP A 22 -9.36 7.33 18.96
N GLY A 23 -10.51 7.97 19.18
CA GLY A 23 -11.06 8.20 20.51
C GLY A 23 -11.57 6.94 21.17
N SER A 24 -12.26 6.10 20.40
CA SER A 24 -12.79 4.81 20.86
C SER A 24 -11.90 3.62 20.49
N ASN A 25 -10.83 3.85 19.72
CA ASN A 25 -9.95 2.82 19.16
C ASN A 25 -10.72 1.73 18.41
N SER A 26 -11.64 2.13 17.55
CA SER A 26 -12.54 1.25 16.79
C SER A 26 -12.83 1.75 15.39
N VAL A 27 -13.54 0.94 14.59
CA VAL A 27 -14.02 1.33 13.27
C VAL A 27 -14.97 2.53 13.40
N GLY A 28 -14.65 3.60 12.71
CA GLY A 28 -15.43 4.84 12.66
C GLY A 28 -16.47 4.87 11.55
N ASN A 29 -16.79 6.07 11.09
CA ASN A 29 -17.79 6.29 10.07
C ASN A 29 -17.33 5.78 8.70
N LEU A 30 -18.31 5.38 7.87
CA LEU A 30 -18.09 5.08 6.46
C LEU A 30 -17.64 6.34 5.72
N LEU A 31 -16.55 6.24 4.96
CA LEU A 31 -16.13 7.31 4.07
C LEU A 31 -17.04 7.35 2.83
N PRO A 32 -17.21 8.52 2.19
CA PRO A 32 -18.06 8.64 1.01
C PRO A 32 -17.67 7.64 -0.09
N GLU A 33 -18.60 6.81 -0.52
CA GLU A 33 -18.37 5.72 -1.48
C GLU A 33 -17.81 6.19 -2.85
N ASN A 34 -18.05 7.42 -3.23
CA ASN A 34 -17.61 7.97 -4.51
C ASN A 34 -16.12 8.37 -4.51
N GLU A 35 -15.49 8.41 -3.35
CA GLU A 35 -14.15 8.96 -3.20
C GLU A 35 -13.16 7.98 -2.52
N ALA A 36 -13.65 6.95 -1.87
CA ALA A 36 -12.83 6.05 -1.07
C ALA A 36 -13.22 4.58 -1.31
N VAL A 37 -12.50 3.92 -2.22
CA VAL A 37 -12.75 2.52 -2.57
C VAL A 37 -11.44 1.74 -2.51
N LEU A 38 -11.39 0.71 -1.68
CA LEU A 38 -10.36 -0.30 -1.76
C LEU A 38 -10.80 -1.42 -2.70
N ILE A 39 -9.82 -2.05 -3.33
CA ILE A 39 -10.06 -3.19 -4.24
C ILE A 39 -9.49 -4.48 -3.66
N ALA A 40 -10.13 -5.59 -3.97
CA ALA A 40 -9.55 -6.91 -3.82
C ALA A 40 -8.98 -7.37 -5.16
N VAL A 41 -7.70 -7.71 -5.18
CA VAL A 41 -6.99 -8.25 -6.33
C VAL A 41 -6.75 -9.74 -6.10
N LYS A 42 -7.16 -10.57 -7.06
CA LYS A 42 -6.86 -12.00 -7.04
C LYS A 42 -5.35 -12.20 -7.17
N THR A 43 -4.80 -13.05 -6.33
CA THR A 43 -3.38 -13.41 -6.33
C THR A 43 -3.21 -14.91 -6.24
N THR A 44 -2.03 -15.39 -6.56
CA THR A 44 -1.66 -16.80 -6.37
C THR A 44 -0.94 -16.94 -5.04
N PRO A 45 -1.35 -17.87 -4.16
CA PRO A 45 -0.66 -18.10 -2.89
C PRO A 45 0.84 -18.36 -3.09
N GLY A 46 1.68 -17.63 -2.34
CA GLY A 46 3.15 -17.69 -2.44
C GLY A 46 3.75 -16.82 -3.54
N GLN A 47 2.94 -16.12 -4.34
CA GLN A 47 3.41 -15.16 -5.34
C GLN A 47 4.15 -14.01 -4.63
N PRO A 48 5.36 -13.62 -5.09
CA PRO A 48 6.04 -12.45 -4.55
C PRO A 48 5.28 -11.17 -4.89
N LEU A 49 5.17 -10.29 -3.92
CA LEU A 49 4.52 -8.99 -4.06
C LEU A 49 5.55 -7.87 -4.06
N PHE A 50 5.41 -6.96 -5.00
CA PHE A 50 6.26 -5.78 -5.18
C PHE A 50 5.42 -4.51 -5.03
N ILE A 51 6.10 -3.38 -4.78
CA ILE A 51 5.45 -2.07 -4.84
C ILE A 51 5.21 -1.67 -6.30
N PRO A 52 4.10 -0.98 -6.62
CA PRO A 52 3.84 -0.45 -7.95
C PRO A 52 4.96 0.48 -8.45
N LYS A 53 5.31 0.34 -9.72
CA LYS A 53 6.37 1.15 -10.34
C LYS A 53 5.95 2.62 -10.47
N THR A 54 6.89 3.51 -10.17
CA THR A 54 6.82 4.94 -10.41
C THR A 54 8.04 5.39 -11.22
N GLU A 55 7.94 6.55 -11.86
CA GLU A 55 9.02 7.11 -12.69
C GLU A 55 10.13 7.79 -11.87
N ARG A 56 9.81 8.17 -10.64
CA ARG A 56 10.74 8.92 -9.77
C ARG A 56 11.13 8.09 -8.55
N ASP A 57 12.43 7.97 -8.35
CA ASP A 57 12.97 7.49 -7.08
C ASP A 57 12.86 8.57 -6.00
N ILE A 58 12.91 8.15 -4.76
CA ILE A 58 12.98 9.04 -3.61
C ILE A 58 14.42 9.19 -3.10
N TYR A 59 15.26 8.19 -3.37
CA TYR A 59 16.65 8.21 -2.93
C TYR A 59 17.54 7.30 -3.79
N ASP A 60 18.65 7.86 -4.28
CA ASP A 60 19.81 7.18 -4.87
C ASP A 60 19.50 6.25 -6.07
N GLY A 61 18.42 6.52 -6.82
CA GLY A 61 17.99 5.68 -7.95
C GLY A 61 17.54 4.27 -7.55
N LYS A 62 17.54 3.95 -6.27
CA LYS A 62 17.29 2.61 -5.71
C LYS A 62 15.97 2.51 -4.96
N TYR A 63 15.64 3.53 -4.16
CA TYR A 63 14.45 3.52 -3.33
C TYR A 63 13.36 4.40 -3.94
N PHE A 64 12.14 3.90 -3.99
CA PHE A 64 11.00 4.54 -4.64
C PHE A 64 9.85 4.86 -3.68
N ALA A 65 9.83 4.24 -2.52
CA ALA A 65 8.84 4.51 -1.49
C ALA A 65 9.46 4.39 -0.08
N THR A 66 8.83 5.04 0.88
CA THR A 66 9.14 4.93 2.31
C THR A 66 8.09 4.06 2.98
N LEU A 67 8.50 3.05 3.74
CA LEU A 67 7.61 2.20 4.52
C LEU A 67 7.17 2.94 5.79
N LEU A 68 5.87 3.28 5.87
CA LEU A 68 5.30 3.99 7.03
C LEU A 68 4.81 3.06 8.12
N TYR A 69 4.32 1.89 7.74
CA TYR A 69 3.79 0.89 8.66
C TYR A 69 3.97 -0.51 8.09
N ALA A 70 4.27 -1.46 8.98
CA ALA A 70 4.31 -2.88 8.67
C ALA A 70 3.79 -3.70 9.84
N SER A 71 3.01 -4.72 9.52
CA SER A 71 2.64 -5.84 10.40
C SER A 71 2.85 -7.16 9.65
N GLU A 72 2.55 -8.27 10.28
CA GLU A 72 2.67 -9.60 9.65
C GLU A 72 1.82 -9.74 8.38
N ASP A 73 0.70 -8.99 8.27
CA ASP A 73 -0.28 -9.11 7.20
C ASP A 73 -0.64 -7.81 6.49
N SER A 74 -0.01 -6.69 6.82
CA SER A 74 -0.30 -5.41 6.18
C SER A 74 0.91 -4.47 6.08
N LEU A 75 0.90 -3.65 5.02
CA LEU A 75 1.91 -2.64 4.74
C LEU A 75 1.25 -1.32 4.36
N THR A 76 1.84 -0.22 4.79
CA THR A 76 1.55 1.12 4.30
C THR A 76 2.84 1.79 3.86
N PHE A 77 2.91 2.24 2.62
CA PHE A 77 4.09 2.91 2.08
C PHE A 77 3.71 4.13 1.26
N VAL A 78 4.58 5.14 1.26
CA VAL A 78 4.37 6.42 0.57
C VAL A 78 5.47 6.67 -0.46
N TYR A 79 5.10 7.17 -1.64
CA TYR A 79 6.03 7.58 -2.69
C TYR A 79 6.56 9.00 -2.44
N ALA A 80 7.18 9.18 -1.28
CA ALA A 80 7.76 10.42 -0.83
C ALA A 80 8.87 10.13 0.20
N ARG A 81 9.70 11.13 0.48
CA ARG A 81 10.69 11.07 1.56
C ARG A 81 10.11 11.39 2.92
N GLU A 82 9.00 12.11 2.92
CA GLU A 82 8.29 12.47 4.15
C GLU A 82 7.63 11.26 4.77
N GLU A 83 7.83 11.08 6.05
CA GLU A 83 7.32 9.96 6.84
C GLU A 83 5.86 10.20 7.27
N THR A 84 5.00 10.53 6.30
CA THR A 84 3.60 10.85 6.55
C THR A 84 2.71 10.52 5.36
N VAL A 85 1.48 10.10 5.63
CA VAL A 85 0.44 9.93 4.61
C VAL A 85 -0.10 11.26 4.08
N ALA A 86 0.23 12.38 4.71
CA ALA A 86 -0.28 13.70 4.34
C ALA A 86 0.38 14.29 3.08
N LYS A 87 1.42 13.66 2.55
CA LYS A 87 2.13 14.11 1.34
C LYS A 87 2.38 12.97 0.37
N GLY A 88 2.01 13.20 -0.89
CA GLY A 88 2.22 12.24 -1.98
C GLY A 88 1.25 11.07 -1.94
N TYR A 89 1.50 10.11 -2.83
CA TYR A 89 0.70 8.90 -2.95
C TYR A 89 1.11 7.87 -1.91
N THR A 90 0.13 7.40 -1.15
CA THR A 90 0.28 6.31 -0.16
C THR A 90 -0.52 5.10 -0.63
N VAL A 91 0.10 3.92 -0.56
CA VAL A 91 -0.54 2.64 -0.89
C VAL A 91 -0.61 1.78 0.36
N HIS A 92 -1.74 1.11 0.53
CA HIS A 92 -1.99 0.13 1.58
C HIS A 92 -2.16 -1.26 0.97
N TYR A 93 -1.38 -2.22 1.44
CA TYR A 93 -1.55 -3.64 1.16
C TYR A 93 -2.04 -4.35 2.40
N VAL A 94 -3.14 -5.10 2.30
CA VAL A 94 -3.71 -5.87 3.41
C VAL A 94 -4.03 -7.30 2.95
N GLY A 95 -3.65 -8.27 3.76
CA GLY A 95 -3.86 -9.69 3.48
C GLY A 95 -2.69 -10.36 2.77
N LEU A 96 -1.46 -9.85 2.94
CA LEU A 96 -0.23 -10.52 2.50
C LEU A 96 0.44 -11.22 3.68
N ASN A 97 1.48 -11.98 3.37
CA ASN A 97 2.48 -12.41 4.34
C ASN A 97 3.69 -11.49 4.16
N THR A 98 3.86 -10.54 5.05
CA THR A 98 4.97 -9.56 5.00
C THR A 98 6.32 -10.25 5.09
N ASP A 99 7.29 -9.78 4.29
CA ASP A 99 8.66 -10.28 4.38
C ASP A 99 9.21 -10.12 5.82
N PRO A 100 9.63 -11.21 6.48
CA PRO A 100 10.12 -11.15 7.86
C PRO A 100 11.32 -10.23 8.05
N ASN A 101 12.20 -10.12 7.04
CA ASN A 101 13.35 -9.22 7.10
C ASN A 101 12.90 -7.75 7.01
N LEU A 102 11.91 -7.45 6.17
CA LEU A 102 11.33 -6.12 6.07
C LEU A 102 10.61 -5.72 7.36
N LEU A 103 9.83 -6.64 7.94
CA LEU A 103 9.14 -6.43 9.21
C LEU A 103 10.13 -6.14 10.35
N LYS A 104 11.19 -6.94 10.45
CA LYS A 104 12.26 -6.73 11.42
C LYS A 104 12.93 -5.38 11.24
N LEU A 105 13.28 -5.01 10.01
CA LEU A 105 13.89 -3.73 9.68
C LEU A 105 13.00 -2.55 10.10
N PHE A 106 11.69 -2.66 9.84
CA PHE A 106 10.71 -1.67 10.29
C PHE A 106 10.64 -1.55 11.81
N GLU A 107 10.61 -2.67 12.53
CA GLU A 107 10.57 -2.67 14.00
C GLU A 107 11.83 -2.06 14.62
N GLU A 108 13.00 -2.36 14.06
CA GLU A 108 14.29 -1.81 14.50
C GLU A 108 14.43 -0.31 14.19
N SER A 109 13.74 0.19 13.16
CA SER A 109 13.81 1.60 12.74
C SER A 109 12.86 2.54 13.49
N LYS A 110 12.05 2.04 14.42
CA LYS A 110 11.15 2.87 15.24
C LYS A 110 11.93 3.97 15.97
N GLY A 111 11.57 5.24 15.66
CA GLY A 111 12.25 6.43 16.20
C GLY A 111 13.52 6.85 15.44
N ASN A 112 13.86 6.17 14.34
CA ASN A 112 14.91 6.50 13.40
C ASN A 112 14.33 6.63 11.98
N GLU A 113 15.20 6.68 10.95
CA GLU A 113 14.78 6.70 9.56
C GLU A 113 14.04 5.40 9.19
N LEU A 114 12.85 5.55 8.57
CA LEU A 114 12.04 4.43 8.12
C LEU A 114 12.65 3.73 6.89
N PRO A 115 12.39 2.42 6.69
CA PRO A 115 12.92 1.68 5.56
C PRO A 115 12.49 2.23 4.21
N GLY A 116 13.43 2.32 3.27
CA GLY A 116 13.16 2.55 1.86
C GLY A 116 12.80 1.26 1.14
N LEU A 117 11.85 1.32 0.22
CA LEU A 117 11.42 0.19 -0.60
C LEU A 117 11.90 0.35 -2.05
N SER A 118 12.48 -0.73 -2.61
CA SER A 118 12.90 -0.81 -4.01
C SER A 118 11.85 -1.51 -4.87
N LEU A 119 11.97 -1.39 -6.20
CA LEU A 119 11.03 -2.00 -7.15
C LEU A 119 11.30 -3.49 -7.43
N ASP A 120 12.50 -3.96 -7.12
CA ASP A 120 13.02 -5.28 -7.46
C ASP A 120 13.08 -6.25 -6.27
N THR A 121 12.74 -5.78 -5.09
CA THR A 121 12.72 -6.58 -3.86
C THR A 121 11.29 -6.83 -3.42
N PRO A 122 10.88 -8.08 -3.23
CA PRO A 122 9.55 -8.38 -2.71
C PRO A 122 9.34 -7.78 -1.32
N VAL A 123 8.15 -7.23 -1.10
CA VAL A 123 7.73 -6.73 0.23
C VAL A 123 7.01 -7.80 1.05
N GLY A 124 6.67 -8.91 0.42
CA GLY A 124 6.00 -10.04 1.03
C GLY A 124 5.48 -11.02 -0.02
N TRP A 125 4.66 -11.95 0.41
CA TRP A 125 4.07 -12.99 -0.44
C TRP A 125 2.54 -12.97 -0.33
N ALA A 126 1.89 -13.22 -1.47
CA ALA A 126 0.45 -13.22 -1.56
C ALA A 126 -0.18 -14.43 -0.86
N SER A 127 -1.40 -14.22 -0.40
CA SER A 127 -2.41 -15.26 -0.19
C SER A 127 -3.27 -15.42 -1.46
N ASP A 128 -4.53 -15.80 -1.35
CA ASP A 128 -5.44 -15.93 -2.50
C ASP A 128 -5.95 -14.58 -3.04
N LYS A 129 -5.91 -13.55 -2.22
CA LYS A 129 -6.26 -12.17 -2.59
C LYS A 129 -5.47 -11.16 -1.78
N LEU A 130 -5.28 -9.99 -2.35
CA LEU A 130 -4.69 -8.81 -1.72
C LEU A 130 -5.70 -7.67 -1.73
N LEU A 131 -5.89 -7.01 -0.58
CA LEU A 131 -6.66 -5.77 -0.51
C LEU A 131 -5.72 -4.59 -0.74
N VAL A 132 -6.12 -3.67 -1.62
CA VAL A 132 -5.31 -2.51 -2.00
C VAL A 132 -6.14 -1.24 -1.86
N ALA A 133 -5.62 -0.27 -1.13
CA ALA A 133 -6.16 1.08 -1.06
C ALA A 133 -5.08 2.10 -1.41
N ILE A 134 -5.50 3.27 -1.87
CA ILE A 134 -4.61 4.36 -2.23
C ILE A 134 -5.07 5.68 -1.61
N ARG A 135 -4.10 6.51 -1.23
CA ARG A 135 -4.31 7.89 -0.78
C ARG A 135 -3.50 8.85 -1.62
N ASP A 136 -4.00 10.07 -1.76
CA ASP A 136 -3.24 11.22 -2.20
C ASP A 136 -3.34 12.33 -1.14
N ASN A 137 -2.19 12.77 -0.65
CA ASN A 137 -2.09 13.76 0.40
C ASN A 137 -3.02 13.47 1.61
N GLY A 138 -3.05 12.21 2.02
CA GLY A 138 -3.83 11.72 3.14
C GLY A 138 -5.29 11.37 2.85
N LYS A 139 -5.83 11.76 1.69
CA LYS A 139 -7.23 11.47 1.29
C LYS A 139 -7.30 10.15 0.53
N PHE A 140 -8.18 9.23 0.95
CA PHE A 140 -8.45 8.02 0.20
C PHE A 140 -9.09 8.31 -1.15
N LEU A 141 -8.70 7.55 -2.16
CA LEU A 141 -9.16 7.66 -3.53
C LEU A 141 -9.78 6.33 -4.00
N ASP A 142 -10.44 6.37 -5.14
CA ASP A 142 -10.97 5.16 -5.79
C ASP A 142 -9.87 4.43 -6.53
N ALA A 143 -9.43 3.30 -5.99
CA ALA A 143 -8.37 2.46 -6.57
C ALA A 143 -8.77 1.78 -7.90
N ARG A 144 -10.05 1.87 -8.33
CA ARG A 144 -10.53 1.36 -9.63
C ARG A 144 -10.25 2.28 -10.80
N SER A 145 -9.90 3.55 -10.56
CA SER A 145 -9.70 4.54 -11.62
C SER A 145 -8.61 4.09 -12.59
N LYS A 146 -9.02 3.63 -13.79
CA LYS A 146 -8.10 3.08 -14.80
C LYS A 146 -7.08 4.11 -15.25
N LYS A 147 -7.54 5.31 -15.57
CA LYS A 147 -6.72 6.40 -16.08
C LYS A 147 -5.64 6.83 -15.08
N ASP A 148 -5.96 6.84 -13.80
CA ASP A 148 -5.05 7.39 -12.79
C ASP A 148 -4.05 6.35 -12.27
N TRP A 149 -4.47 5.09 -12.12
CA TRP A 149 -3.69 4.07 -11.42
C TRP A 149 -3.25 2.88 -12.28
N TRP A 150 -3.94 2.62 -13.40
CA TRP A 150 -3.69 1.43 -14.21
C TRP A 150 -3.07 1.70 -15.58
N GLU A 151 -3.34 2.86 -16.18
CA GLU A 151 -2.83 3.27 -17.51
C GLU A 151 -1.53 4.08 -17.49
#